data_d5e3b2f57282a25a54d3c38cc8c2c739
#
_entry.id   d5e3b2f57282a25a54d3c38cc8c2c739
#
_cell.length_a   1.000
_cell.length_b   1.000
_cell.length_c   1.000
_cell.angle_alpha   90.00
_cell.angle_beta   90.00
_cell.angle_gamma   90.00
#
_symmetry.space_group_name_H-M   'P 1'
#
loop_
_entity.id
_entity.type
_entity.pdbx_description
1 polymer ?
#
loop_
_entity_poly.entity_id
_entity_poly.type
_entity_poly.pdbx_seq_one_letter_code
_entity_poly.pdbx_strand_id
1 'polypeptide(L)'
;FKMKEDAAQLLSEYLGTQLSKVSNELDKLMINIPKGTEIDSVLIEKNIGISKDFNVFELQNAISKREYLKVNRIINYFGANQKNNPMILTISTLNAFFTKVISYHVYKGKPGINLATTLGVNPYFMKDFDVAARNFPLSAAMNVISLLHEYDLRSKGVNNLNTSENDLLKELVYKIMHPQA
;
A
#
# COMPACT_ATOMS: atom_id res chain seq x y z
N PHE A 1 20.47 -4.04 -20.30
CA PHE A 1 20.30 -4.01 -18.84
C PHE A 1 19.75 -5.35 -18.34
N LYS A 2 20.12 -5.73 -17.11
CA LYS A 2 19.51 -6.86 -16.39
C LYS A 2 18.84 -6.30 -15.15
N MET A 3 17.73 -6.90 -14.71
CA MET A 3 17.00 -6.50 -13.52
C MET A 3 16.98 -7.65 -12.52
N LYS A 4 17.27 -7.36 -11.26
CA LYS A 4 17.12 -8.30 -10.16
C LYS A 4 15.64 -8.50 -9.82
N GLU A 5 15.34 -9.66 -9.25
CA GLU A 5 13.97 -10.03 -8.90
C GLU A 5 13.35 -9.06 -7.87
N ASP A 6 14.13 -8.60 -6.89
CA ASP A 6 13.68 -7.62 -5.89
C ASP A 6 13.32 -6.27 -6.50
N ALA A 7 14.05 -5.81 -7.53
CA ALA A 7 13.74 -4.59 -8.28
C ALA A 7 12.48 -4.75 -9.13
N ALA A 8 12.32 -5.89 -9.80
CA ALA A 8 11.14 -6.19 -10.61
C ALA A 8 9.88 -6.28 -9.74
N GLN A 9 9.98 -6.91 -8.58
CA GLN A 9 8.91 -7.00 -7.60
C GLN A 9 8.52 -5.62 -7.09
N LEU A 10 9.48 -4.80 -6.67
CA LEU A 10 9.25 -3.44 -6.18
C LEU A 10 8.53 -2.57 -7.22
N LEU A 11 8.95 -2.63 -8.49
CA LEU A 11 8.30 -1.91 -9.59
C LEU A 11 6.87 -2.41 -9.82
N SER A 12 6.67 -3.73 -9.85
CA SER A 12 5.36 -4.35 -10.05
C SER A 12 4.37 -3.99 -8.92
N GLU A 13 4.85 -4.01 -7.68
CA GLU A 13 4.03 -3.64 -6.52
C GLU A 13 3.65 -2.16 -6.55
N TYR A 14 4.58 -1.27 -6.90
CA TYR A 14 4.35 0.17 -6.86
C TYR A 14 3.60 0.70 -8.09
N LEU A 15 3.97 0.27 -9.30
CA LEU A 15 3.38 0.75 -10.55
C LEU A 15 2.16 -0.08 -10.99
N GLY A 16 1.96 -1.24 -10.36
CA GLY A 16 0.91 -2.19 -10.72
C GLY A 16 1.15 -2.81 -12.09
N THR A 17 0.06 -3.27 -12.73
CA THR A 17 0.10 -3.95 -14.04
C THR A 17 0.02 -3.01 -15.24
N GLN A 18 0.11 -1.70 -15.04
CA GLN A 18 0.08 -0.72 -16.13
C GLN A 18 1.43 -0.67 -16.85
N LEU A 19 1.59 -1.50 -17.89
CA LEU A 19 2.83 -1.65 -18.65
C LEU A 19 3.39 -0.31 -19.17
N SER A 20 2.53 0.62 -19.57
CA SER A 20 2.96 1.95 -20.03
C SER A 20 3.67 2.75 -18.94
N LYS A 21 3.19 2.69 -17.69
CA LYS A 21 3.87 3.36 -16.56
C LYS A 21 5.21 2.68 -16.26
N VAL A 22 5.23 1.36 -16.22
CA VAL A 22 6.45 0.59 -15.97
C VAL A 22 7.49 0.92 -17.06
N SER A 23 7.11 0.91 -18.34
CA SER A 23 8.00 1.26 -19.45
C SER A 23 8.56 2.67 -19.30
N ASN A 24 7.71 3.65 -19.03
CA ASN A 24 8.14 5.05 -18.88
C ASN A 24 9.13 5.25 -17.73
N GLU A 25 8.92 4.57 -16.58
CA GLU A 25 9.84 4.67 -15.45
C GLU A 25 11.17 3.95 -15.74
N LEU A 26 11.12 2.80 -16.42
CA LEU A 26 12.32 2.11 -16.87
C LEU A 26 13.12 2.92 -17.89
N ASP A 27 12.45 3.57 -18.85
CA ASP A 27 13.10 4.44 -19.84
C ASP A 27 13.81 5.60 -19.17
N LYS A 28 13.19 6.26 -18.20
CA LYS A 28 13.84 7.33 -17.40
C LYS A 28 15.04 6.79 -16.61
N LEU A 29 14.91 5.60 -15.99
CA LEU A 29 16.00 4.97 -15.27
C LEU A 29 17.18 4.69 -16.20
N MET A 30 16.93 4.10 -17.38
CA MET A 30 17.97 3.72 -18.34
C MET A 30 18.72 4.93 -18.94
N ILE A 31 18.11 6.11 -18.95
CA ILE A 31 18.81 7.36 -19.36
C ILE A 31 19.86 7.77 -18.31
N ASN A 32 19.59 7.50 -17.03
CA ASN A 32 20.39 7.97 -15.90
C ASN A 32 21.49 7.00 -15.46
N ILE A 33 21.49 5.76 -15.96
CA ILE A 33 22.46 4.74 -15.55
C ILE A 33 23.34 4.25 -16.73
N PRO A 34 24.60 3.86 -16.49
CA PRO A 34 25.48 3.32 -17.53
C PRO A 34 24.90 2.06 -18.18
N LYS A 35 25.16 1.88 -19.49
CA LYS A 35 24.78 0.65 -20.21
C LYS A 35 25.42 -0.59 -19.56
N GLY A 36 24.65 -1.65 -19.39
CA GLY A 36 25.12 -2.90 -18.78
C GLY A 36 24.99 -2.93 -17.26
N THR A 37 24.53 -1.85 -16.62
CA THR A 37 24.27 -1.84 -15.19
C THR A 37 23.15 -2.85 -14.84
N GLU A 38 23.34 -3.61 -13.77
CA GLU A 38 22.33 -4.48 -13.19
C GLU A 38 21.41 -3.65 -12.29
N ILE A 39 20.12 -3.63 -12.60
CA ILE A 39 19.11 -2.84 -11.88
C ILE A 39 18.68 -3.62 -10.64
N ASP A 40 18.96 -3.06 -9.46
CA ASP A 40 18.52 -3.57 -8.17
C ASP A 40 17.54 -2.58 -7.49
N SER A 41 17.01 -2.98 -6.34
CA SER A 41 16.06 -2.15 -5.57
C SER A 41 16.66 -0.81 -5.13
N VAL A 42 17.99 -0.73 -4.90
CA VAL A 42 18.66 0.52 -4.50
C VAL A 42 18.68 1.53 -5.64
N LEU A 43 18.92 1.06 -6.87
CA LEU A 43 18.85 1.91 -8.07
C LEU A 43 17.43 2.39 -8.34
N ILE A 44 16.41 1.54 -8.11
CA ILE A 44 15.00 1.93 -8.19
C ILE A 44 14.70 3.04 -7.17
N GLU A 45 15.09 2.84 -5.92
CA GLU A 45 14.89 3.83 -4.86
C GLU A 45 15.52 5.18 -5.20
N LYS A 46 16.77 5.16 -5.65
CA LYS A 46 17.53 6.38 -5.97
C LYS A 46 16.98 7.16 -7.17
N ASN A 47 16.52 6.48 -8.22
CA ASN A 47 16.15 7.11 -9.48
C ASN A 47 14.65 7.30 -9.69
N ILE A 48 13.83 6.42 -9.10
CA ILE A 48 12.37 6.45 -9.23
C ILE A 48 11.72 6.98 -7.94
N GLY A 49 12.47 7.02 -6.83
CA GLY A 49 11.99 7.54 -5.55
C GLY A 49 11.09 6.57 -4.77
N ILE A 50 11.09 5.29 -5.15
CA ILE A 50 10.33 4.23 -4.47
C ILE A 50 11.23 3.56 -3.45
N SER A 51 11.01 3.80 -2.17
CA SER A 51 11.75 3.11 -1.12
C SER A 51 11.31 1.65 -1.01
N LYS A 52 12.28 0.73 -0.92
CA LYS A 52 12.02 -0.69 -0.67
C LYS A 52 11.33 -0.90 0.68
N ASP A 53 11.78 -0.19 1.71
CA ASP A 53 11.34 -0.40 3.10
C ASP A 53 10.19 0.53 3.50
N PHE A 54 10.03 1.68 2.79
CA PHE A 54 9.08 2.74 3.14
C PHE A 54 8.23 3.14 1.94
N ASN A 55 7.31 2.26 1.55
CA ASN A 55 6.33 2.51 0.51
C ASN A 55 4.92 2.13 0.98
N VAL A 56 3.90 2.46 0.19
CA VAL A 56 2.50 2.25 0.58
C VAL A 56 2.14 0.77 0.75
N PHE A 57 2.80 -0.14 0.02
CA PHE A 57 2.56 -1.58 0.13
C PHE A 57 3.20 -2.16 1.40
N GLU A 58 4.39 -1.65 1.76
CA GLU A 58 5.01 -1.97 3.05
C GLU A 58 4.18 -1.46 4.22
N LEU A 59 3.57 -0.26 4.08
CA LEU A 59 2.61 0.25 5.06
C LEU A 59 1.39 -0.67 5.19
N GLN A 60 0.77 -1.04 4.06
CA GLN A 60 -0.36 -1.97 4.00
C GLN A 60 -0.02 -3.29 4.69
N ASN A 61 1.14 -3.87 4.37
CA ASN A 61 1.62 -5.13 4.94
C ASN A 61 1.85 -5.02 6.45
N ALA A 62 2.51 -3.96 6.89
CA ALA A 62 2.74 -3.68 8.31
C ALA A 62 1.43 -3.47 9.08
N ILE A 63 0.45 -2.75 8.52
CA ILE A 63 -0.88 -2.59 9.09
C ILE A 63 -1.58 -3.96 9.20
N SER A 64 -1.59 -4.74 8.13
CA SER A 64 -2.25 -6.05 8.09
C SER A 64 -1.71 -7.01 9.15
N LYS A 65 -0.43 -6.91 9.48
CA LYS A 65 0.26 -7.72 10.51
C LYS A 65 0.25 -7.10 11.91
N ARG A 66 -0.31 -5.89 12.09
CA ARG A 66 -0.26 -5.15 13.35
C ARG A 66 1.17 -4.82 13.83
N GLU A 67 2.09 -4.56 12.91
CA GLU A 67 3.49 -4.22 13.19
C GLU A 67 3.63 -2.73 13.56
N TYR A 68 3.21 -2.35 14.76
CA TYR A 68 3.11 -0.96 15.24
C TYR A 68 4.38 -0.12 15.01
N LEU A 69 5.56 -0.67 15.35
CA LEU A 69 6.83 0.05 15.18
C LEU A 69 7.16 0.32 13.71
N LYS A 70 6.90 -0.66 12.82
CA LYS A 70 7.13 -0.52 11.39
C LYS A 70 6.17 0.49 10.79
N VAL A 71 4.90 0.41 11.14
CA VAL A 71 3.86 1.38 10.73
C VAL A 71 4.29 2.81 11.08
N ASN A 72 4.70 3.06 12.33
CA ASN A 72 5.13 4.39 12.77
C ASN A 72 6.36 4.90 12.01
N ARG A 73 7.33 4.03 11.71
CA ARG A 73 8.51 4.39 10.91
C ARG A 73 8.13 4.81 9.50
N ILE A 74 7.24 4.04 8.84
CA ILE A 74 6.78 4.34 7.47
C ILE A 74 6.01 5.65 7.45
N ILE A 75 5.09 5.88 8.38
CA ILE A 75 4.29 7.12 8.44
C ILE A 75 5.18 8.34 8.69
N ASN A 76 6.18 8.24 9.55
CA ASN A 76 7.13 9.34 9.77
C ASN A 76 7.96 9.62 8.49
N TYR A 77 8.38 8.58 7.77
CA TYR A 77 9.05 8.72 6.48
C TYR A 77 8.15 9.41 5.45
N PHE A 78 6.86 9.03 5.36
CA PHE A 78 5.89 9.68 4.47
C PHE A 78 5.74 11.17 4.80
N GLY A 79 5.65 11.51 6.08
CA GLY A 79 5.58 12.89 6.54
C GLY A 79 6.78 13.75 6.13
N ALA A 80 7.98 13.16 6.15
CA ALA A 80 9.21 13.82 5.69
C ALA A 80 9.33 13.86 4.15
N ASN A 81 8.60 13.01 3.41
CA ASN A 81 8.72 12.83 1.96
C ASN A 81 7.34 12.89 1.27
N GLN A 82 6.50 13.87 1.61
CA GLN A 82 5.10 13.97 1.18
C GLN A 82 4.92 14.00 -0.34
N LYS A 83 5.82 14.66 -1.08
CA LYS A 83 5.75 14.73 -2.56
C LYS A 83 5.76 13.35 -3.21
N ASN A 84 6.52 12.41 -2.65
CA ASN A 84 6.65 11.05 -3.17
C ASN A 84 5.61 10.09 -2.56
N ASN A 85 4.98 10.48 -1.44
CA ASN A 85 4.02 9.68 -0.71
C ASN A 85 2.73 10.48 -0.41
N PRO A 86 1.98 10.88 -1.44
CA PRO A 86 0.75 11.65 -1.24
C PRO A 86 -0.30 10.84 -0.48
N MET A 87 -1.00 11.49 0.46
CA MET A 87 -2.01 10.85 1.30
C MET A 87 -3.10 10.15 0.49
N ILE A 88 -3.50 10.72 -0.65
CA ILE A 88 -4.52 10.13 -1.52
C ILE A 88 -4.12 8.76 -2.07
N LEU A 89 -2.83 8.55 -2.37
CA LEU A 89 -2.32 7.25 -2.81
C LEU A 89 -2.41 6.22 -1.67
N THR A 90 -2.05 6.63 -0.45
CA THR A 90 -2.14 5.78 0.73
C THR A 90 -3.59 5.36 1.00
N ILE A 91 -4.52 6.33 1.00
CA ILE A 91 -5.95 6.05 1.20
C ILE A 91 -6.48 5.09 0.13
N SER A 92 -6.21 5.35 -1.15
CA SER A 92 -6.73 4.52 -2.24
C SER A 92 -6.17 3.08 -2.19
N THR A 93 -4.89 2.92 -1.87
CA THR A 93 -4.26 1.59 -1.75
C THR A 93 -4.83 0.81 -0.57
N LEU A 94 -4.95 1.44 0.61
CA LEU A 94 -5.55 0.81 1.78
C LEU A 94 -7.03 0.47 1.55
N ASN A 95 -7.78 1.35 0.88
CA ASN A 95 -9.18 1.09 0.54
C ASN A 95 -9.33 -0.13 -0.38
N ALA A 96 -8.52 -0.23 -1.43
CA ALA A 96 -8.52 -1.38 -2.33
C ALA A 96 -8.16 -2.68 -1.58
N PHE A 97 -7.20 -2.62 -0.67
CA PHE A 97 -6.80 -3.77 0.13
C PHE A 97 -7.91 -4.21 1.10
N PHE A 98 -8.46 -3.31 1.92
CA PHE A 98 -9.49 -3.66 2.90
C PHE A 98 -10.82 -4.07 2.25
N THR A 99 -11.15 -3.54 1.07
CA THR A 99 -12.27 -4.05 0.25
C THR A 99 -12.07 -5.54 -0.09
N LYS A 100 -10.85 -5.94 -0.44
CA LYS A 100 -10.53 -7.35 -0.69
C LYS A 100 -10.52 -8.17 0.60
N VAL A 101 -10.11 -7.62 1.75
CA VAL A 101 -10.22 -8.29 3.06
C VAL A 101 -11.69 -8.55 3.42
N ILE A 102 -12.59 -7.59 3.20
CA ILE A 102 -14.03 -7.78 3.37
C ILE A 102 -14.54 -8.89 2.44
N SER A 103 -14.19 -8.83 1.15
CA SER A 103 -14.54 -9.88 0.18
C SER A 103 -13.99 -11.24 0.60
N TYR A 104 -12.78 -11.29 1.14
CA TYR A 104 -12.20 -12.51 1.69
C TYR A 104 -13.08 -13.11 2.79
N HIS A 105 -13.55 -12.33 3.78
CA HIS A 105 -14.47 -12.79 4.82
C HIS A 105 -15.79 -13.31 4.26
N VAL A 106 -16.32 -12.64 3.22
CA VAL A 106 -17.60 -13.01 2.61
C VAL A 106 -17.52 -14.32 1.84
N TYR A 107 -16.40 -14.59 1.17
CA TYR A 107 -16.28 -15.72 0.25
C TYR A 107 -15.48 -16.90 0.79
N LYS A 108 -14.69 -16.72 1.85
CA LYS A 108 -13.92 -17.82 2.47
C LYS A 108 -14.82 -18.97 2.88
N GLY A 109 -14.47 -20.18 2.45
CA GLY A 109 -15.18 -21.42 2.77
C GLY A 109 -16.45 -21.67 1.97
N LYS A 110 -16.84 -20.81 1.03
CA LYS A 110 -17.98 -21.07 0.15
C LYS A 110 -17.63 -22.12 -0.92
N PRO A 111 -18.49 -23.14 -1.12
CA PRO A 111 -18.24 -24.16 -2.12
C PRO A 111 -18.13 -23.57 -3.54
N GLY A 112 -17.21 -24.10 -4.34
CA GLY A 112 -17.05 -23.72 -5.75
C GLY A 112 -16.38 -22.37 -6.00
N ILE A 113 -15.95 -21.64 -4.95
CA ILE A 113 -15.29 -20.34 -5.09
C ILE A 113 -13.77 -20.49 -5.04
N ASN A 114 -13.11 -20.03 -6.09
CA ASN A 114 -11.67 -19.79 -6.05
C ASN A 114 -11.41 -18.37 -5.52
N LEU A 115 -10.98 -18.26 -4.27
CA LEU A 115 -10.77 -16.99 -3.58
C LEU A 115 -9.78 -16.09 -4.32
N ALA A 116 -8.65 -16.59 -4.78
CA ALA A 116 -7.64 -15.78 -5.47
C ALA A 116 -8.22 -15.12 -6.72
N THR A 117 -8.96 -15.89 -7.54
CA THR A 117 -9.65 -15.38 -8.74
C THR A 117 -10.72 -14.36 -8.37
N THR A 118 -11.54 -14.67 -7.35
CA THR A 118 -12.64 -13.78 -6.90
C THR A 118 -12.12 -12.44 -6.38
N LEU A 119 -10.99 -12.45 -5.66
CA LEU A 119 -10.35 -11.24 -5.14
C LEU A 119 -9.52 -10.51 -6.21
N GLY A 120 -9.29 -11.13 -7.37
CA GLY A 120 -8.40 -10.59 -8.40
C GLY A 120 -6.97 -10.42 -7.90
N VAL A 121 -6.45 -11.42 -7.17
CA VAL A 121 -5.09 -11.40 -6.61
C VAL A 121 -4.30 -12.63 -7.02
N ASN A 122 -2.98 -12.49 -7.08
CA ASN A 122 -2.13 -13.64 -7.31
C ASN A 122 -2.25 -14.63 -6.13
N PRO A 123 -2.41 -15.95 -6.37
CA PRO A 123 -2.49 -16.98 -5.32
C PRO A 123 -1.35 -16.92 -4.29
N TYR A 124 -0.18 -16.45 -4.69
CA TYR A 124 0.97 -16.26 -3.81
C TYR A 124 0.66 -15.36 -2.61
N PHE A 125 -0.14 -14.30 -2.81
CA PHE A 125 -0.49 -13.34 -1.75
C PHE A 125 -1.68 -13.76 -0.88
N MET A 126 -2.27 -14.92 -1.11
CA MET A 126 -3.43 -15.36 -0.32
C MET A 126 -3.12 -15.51 1.17
N LYS A 127 -1.87 -15.85 1.52
CA LYS A 127 -1.43 -15.92 2.92
C LYS A 127 -1.50 -14.56 3.64
N ASP A 128 -1.26 -13.48 2.93
CA ASP A 128 -1.32 -12.12 3.50
C ASP A 128 -2.78 -11.74 3.81
N PHE A 129 -3.73 -12.16 2.97
CA PHE A 129 -5.16 -12.01 3.25
C PHE A 129 -5.63 -12.87 4.43
N ASP A 130 -5.08 -14.07 4.62
CA ASP A 130 -5.34 -14.89 5.81
C ASP A 130 -4.89 -14.18 7.09
N VAL A 131 -3.72 -13.56 7.08
CA VAL A 131 -3.17 -12.78 8.21
C VAL A 131 -4.02 -11.54 8.45
N ALA A 132 -4.31 -10.78 7.40
CA ALA A 132 -5.13 -9.57 7.49
C ALA A 132 -6.52 -9.87 8.05
N ALA A 133 -7.19 -10.92 7.57
CA ALA A 133 -8.53 -11.31 8.03
C ALA A 133 -8.56 -11.77 9.49
N ARG A 134 -7.48 -12.38 9.99
CA ARG A 134 -7.35 -12.72 11.42
C ARG A 134 -7.20 -11.50 12.30
N ASN A 135 -6.41 -10.52 11.85
CA ASN A 135 -6.12 -9.30 12.60
C ASN A 135 -7.22 -8.23 12.46
N PHE A 136 -8.02 -8.32 11.40
CA PHE A 136 -9.15 -7.43 11.11
C PHE A 136 -10.41 -8.27 10.83
N PRO A 137 -11.18 -8.63 11.86
CA PRO A 137 -12.51 -9.23 11.68
C PRO A 137 -13.38 -8.36 10.75
N LEU A 138 -14.44 -8.94 10.19
CA LEU A 138 -15.27 -8.26 9.18
C LEU A 138 -15.74 -6.87 9.64
N SER A 139 -16.20 -6.74 10.88
CA SER A 139 -16.62 -5.43 11.45
C SER A 139 -15.47 -4.42 11.51
N ALA A 140 -14.28 -4.86 11.93
CA ALA A 140 -13.10 -4.01 11.97
C ALA A 140 -12.66 -3.57 10.56
N ALA A 141 -12.69 -4.49 9.58
CA ALA A 141 -12.38 -4.15 8.19
C ALA A 141 -13.40 -3.14 7.60
N MET A 142 -14.68 -3.27 7.93
CA MET A 142 -15.71 -2.30 7.54
C MET A 142 -15.48 -0.93 8.20
N ASN A 143 -15.12 -0.90 9.48
CA ASN A 143 -14.76 0.34 10.17
C ASN A 143 -13.55 1.03 9.53
N VAL A 144 -12.54 0.26 9.09
CA VAL A 144 -11.41 0.83 8.35
C VAL A 144 -11.86 1.50 7.06
N ILE A 145 -12.76 0.90 6.28
CA ILE A 145 -13.32 1.53 5.07
C ILE A 145 -14.02 2.86 5.40
N SER A 146 -14.81 2.89 6.48
CA SER A 146 -15.48 4.12 6.94
C SER A 146 -14.48 5.20 7.33
N LEU A 147 -13.41 4.85 8.06
CA LEU A 147 -12.33 5.76 8.40
C LEU A 147 -11.62 6.29 7.13
N LEU A 148 -11.27 5.42 6.20
CA LEU A 148 -10.63 5.81 4.94
C LEU A 148 -11.48 6.81 4.16
N HIS A 149 -12.80 6.60 4.10
CA HIS A 149 -13.72 7.54 3.47
C HIS A 149 -13.77 8.88 4.20
N GLU A 150 -13.89 8.89 5.54
CA GLU A 150 -13.87 10.11 6.35
C GLU A 150 -12.59 10.93 6.08
N TYR A 151 -11.43 10.27 6.11
CA TYR A 151 -10.15 10.95 5.94
C TYR A 151 -9.85 11.36 4.49
N ASP A 152 -10.43 10.68 3.51
CA ASP A 152 -10.42 11.15 2.11
C ASP A 152 -11.18 12.48 1.98
N LEU A 153 -12.35 12.61 2.58
CA LEU A 153 -13.09 13.85 2.61
C LEU A 153 -12.33 14.96 3.36
N ARG A 154 -11.75 14.64 4.53
CA ARG A 154 -10.97 15.61 5.31
C ARG A 154 -9.72 16.09 4.57
N SER A 155 -9.05 15.22 3.81
CA SER A 155 -7.90 15.60 2.98
C SER A 155 -8.26 16.58 1.86
N LYS A 156 -9.53 16.58 1.45
CA LYS A 156 -10.11 17.51 0.45
C LYS A 156 -10.71 18.78 1.07
N GLY A 157 -10.54 18.98 2.38
CA GLY A 157 -11.02 20.16 3.11
C GLY A 157 -12.42 20.03 3.72
N VAL A 158 -13.12 18.90 3.53
CA VAL A 158 -14.43 18.68 4.16
C VAL A 158 -14.22 18.41 5.65
N ASN A 159 -14.82 19.27 6.51
CA ASN A 159 -14.67 19.21 7.97
C ASN A 159 -13.20 19.24 8.44
N ASN A 160 -12.33 19.88 7.68
CA ASN A 160 -10.93 20.10 8.02
C ASN A 160 -10.52 21.54 7.70
N LEU A 161 -10.32 22.35 8.73
CA LEU A 161 -9.97 23.75 8.55
C LEU A 161 -8.44 23.96 8.49
N ASN A 162 -7.66 23.24 9.30
CA ASN A 162 -6.23 23.56 9.48
C ASN A 162 -5.31 22.34 9.72
N THR A 163 -5.81 21.10 9.69
CA THR A 163 -4.97 19.93 9.95
C THR A 163 -4.19 19.57 8.68
N SER A 164 -2.87 19.42 8.81
CA SER A 164 -2.01 19.06 7.69
C SER A 164 -2.28 17.61 7.21
N GLU A 165 -1.99 17.31 5.93
CA GLU A 165 -2.12 15.94 5.40
C GLU A 165 -1.30 14.93 6.21
N ASN A 166 -0.12 15.34 6.70
CA ASN A 166 0.73 14.48 7.52
C ASN A 166 0.06 14.12 8.85
N ASP A 167 -0.57 15.09 9.51
CA ASP A 167 -1.25 14.85 10.78
C ASP A 167 -2.54 14.06 10.58
N LEU A 168 -3.28 14.32 9.50
CA LEU A 168 -4.43 13.50 9.10
C LEU A 168 -4.02 12.04 8.86
N LEU A 169 -2.90 11.82 8.16
CA LEU A 169 -2.42 10.47 7.88
C LEU A 169 -2.00 9.74 9.16
N LYS A 170 -1.32 10.43 10.09
CA LYS A 170 -0.96 9.87 11.40
C LYS A 170 -2.20 9.50 12.21
N GLU A 171 -3.18 10.39 12.27
CA GLU A 171 -4.44 10.18 12.99
C GLU A 171 -5.22 9.01 12.39
N LEU A 172 -5.36 8.95 11.06
CA LEU A 172 -6.01 7.86 10.35
C LEU A 172 -5.37 6.51 10.69
N VAL A 173 -4.05 6.40 10.52
CA VAL A 173 -3.34 5.16 10.76
C VAL A 173 -3.39 4.76 12.23
N TYR A 174 -3.31 5.72 13.16
CA TYR A 174 -3.52 5.45 14.57
C TYR A 174 -4.89 4.83 14.85
N LYS A 175 -5.98 5.39 14.30
CA LYS A 175 -7.34 4.85 14.46
C LYS A 175 -7.50 3.45 13.85
N ILE A 176 -6.87 3.20 12.69
CA ILE A 176 -6.87 1.86 12.06
C ILE A 176 -6.16 0.84 12.96
N MET A 177 -5.05 1.24 13.57
CA MET A 177 -4.24 0.36 14.43
C MET A 177 -4.83 0.16 15.83
N HIS A 178 -5.71 1.08 16.28
CA HIS A 178 -6.37 1.03 17.60
C HIS A 178 -7.89 1.14 17.41
N PRO A 179 -8.55 0.09 16.85
CA PRO A 179 -10.00 0.11 16.72
C PRO A 179 -10.59 0.23 18.12
N GLN A 180 -11.43 1.25 18.32
CA GLN A 180 -12.23 1.33 19.55
C GLN A 180 -13.17 0.13 19.56
N ALA A 181 -13.22 -0.55 20.69
CA ALA A 181 -14.09 -1.70 20.93
C ALA A 181 -15.56 -1.28 20.86
#